data_91a6aed937aeeadaaab0433dd558c579
#
_entry.id   91a6aed937aeeadaaab0433dd558c579
#
_cell.length_a   1.000
_cell.length_b   1.000
_cell.length_c   1.000
_cell.angle_alpha   90.00
_cell.angle_beta   90.00
_cell.angle_gamma   90.00
#
_symmetry.space_group_name_H-M   'P 1'
#
loop_
_entity.id
_entity.type
_entity.pdbx_description
1 polymer ?
#
loop_
_entity_poly.entity_id
_entity_poly.type
_entity_poly.pdbx_seq_one_letter_code
_entity_poly.pdbx_strand_id
1 'polypeptide(L)'
;NKCNENKCNENKCNENKCKNKKENNIKKKKKNNKKKNIKEEEVKKELDMFIKKVNNKYYNDFIYSTQFTGKRIEDDIVIRNENKYKNVDKNKSKNKNNKFNDISKAYLKSKQKVNIDAKIENIEDILNLINSYKCDPKIEYNINMSPLHNIKEPLEKLNNMIGMKQFKNNILDQLLYFIQDLHLNKEKESGGDFMHTVLSGPPGTGKTEIAMILGKIYSKLGVLSKGTFTKVTRSDLVAGYLGQTAIKTRDVIKAAIGGVLFIDEAYSLGNAEKRDSFAKECIDTLCEALSDNKKDLMVIIAGYETELKECFFNYNQGLDSRFTWRFKMDNYSAEDLYNIFIKKVKDIDWTMDANSTITVDWFKKNFTHFKSFGRDIETLLAKTKIAHGRRIFGKIDTIKKEINISDLDKGFEMYLQNEDSSKTESEYFKKHLHNTMYC
;
A
#
# COMPACT_ATOMS: atom_id res chain seq x y z
N ASN A 1 -34.95 30.09 94.92
CA ASN A 1 -34.01 29.17 94.23
C ASN A 1 -34.75 28.22 93.28
N LYS A 2 -35.31 28.73 92.22
CA LYS A 2 -35.79 27.96 91.11
C LYS A 2 -35.44 28.71 89.81
N CYS A 3 -34.22 28.58 89.37
CA CYS A 3 -33.79 29.00 88.00
C CYS A 3 -32.44 28.38 87.73
N ASN A 4 -32.40 27.22 86.99
CA ASN A 4 -31.22 26.78 86.19
C ASN A 4 -31.35 25.40 85.52
N GLU A 5 -32.53 24.74 85.61
CA GLU A 5 -32.66 23.44 84.96
C GLU A 5 -33.10 23.50 83.44
N ASN A 6 -33.69 24.64 83.00
CA ASN A 6 -34.18 24.72 81.61
C ASN A 6 -33.11 25.09 80.53
N LYS A 7 -31.96 25.69 80.91
CA LYS A 7 -30.89 26.02 79.94
C LYS A 7 -29.98 24.85 79.55
N CYS A 8 -29.87 23.83 80.40
CA CYS A 8 -29.05 22.65 80.12
C CYS A 8 -29.70 21.70 79.12
N ASN A 9 -31.02 21.65 78.97
CA ASN A 9 -31.72 20.76 78.07
C ASN A 9 -31.78 21.25 76.58
N GLU A 10 -31.77 22.58 76.35
CA GLU A 10 -31.78 23.18 75.03
C GLU A 10 -30.40 22.99 74.30
N ASN A 11 -29.29 23.08 75.04
CA ASN A 11 -27.96 22.88 74.45
C ASN A 11 -27.70 21.39 74.03
N LYS A 12 -28.18 20.39 74.82
CA LYS A 12 -28.09 18.97 74.46
C LYS A 12 -29.01 18.61 73.28
N CYS A 13 -30.17 19.25 73.15
CA CYS A 13 -31.09 19.04 72.02
C CYS A 13 -30.53 19.59 70.69
N ASN A 14 -29.80 20.71 70.72
CA ASN A 14 -29.15 21.32 69.53
C ASN A 14 -27.90 20.56 69.08
N GLU A 15 -27.09 20.01 70.01
CA GLU A 15 -25.94 19.13 69.60
C GLU A 15 -26.38 17.83 68.95
N ASN A 16 -27.43 17.19 69.44
CA ASN A 16 -27.97 15.97 68.85
C ASN A 16 -28.63 16.22 67.45
N LYS A 17 -29.30 17.38 67.25
CA LYS A 17 -29.78 17.77 65.91
C LYS A 17 -28.66 18.11 64.96
N CYS A 18 -27.53 18.66 65.43
CA CYS A 18 -26.36 18.92 64.62
C CYS A 18 -25.59 17.62 64.24
N LYS A 19 -25.46 16.64 65.14
CA LYS A 19 -24.85 15.33 64.89
C LYS A 19 -25.69 14.52 63.89
N ASN A 20 -27.00 14.45 64.05
CA ASN A 20 -27.90 13.78 63.11
C ASN A 20 -27.93 14.41 61.70
N LYS A 21 -27.81 15.74 61.58
CA LYS A 21 -27.66 16.42 60.27
C LYS A 21 -26.34 16.11 59.62
N LYS A 22 -25.21 16.02 60.35
CA LYS A 22 -23.91 15.65 59.82
C LYS A 22 -23.87 14.18 59.36
N GLU A 23 -24.42 13.25 60.14
CA GLU A 23 -24.53 11.83 59.75
C GLU A 23 -25.43 11.60 58.53
N ASN A 24 -26.57 12.27 58.46
CA ASN A 24 -27.45 12.20 57.29
C ASN A 24 -26.81 12.81 56.04
N ASN A 25 -26.00 13.84 56.14
CA ASN A 25 -25.23 14.37 54.99
C ASN A 25 -24.11 13.45 54.56
N ILE A 26 -23.44 12.73 55.48
CA ILE A 26 -22.43 11.75 55.16
C ILE A 26 -23.07 10.52 54.51
N LYS A 27 -24.24 10.05 55.01
CA LYS A 27 -24.99 8.94 54.38
C LYS A 27 -25.52 9.31 52.99
N LYS A 28 -25.98 10.56 52.77
CA LYS A 28 -26.35 11.07 51.43
C LYS A 28 -25.16 11.16 50.48
N LYS A 29 -23.99 11.65 50.94
CA LYS A 29 -22.75 11.67 50.11
C LYS A 29 -22.28 10.27 49.75
N LYS A 30 -22.26 9.30 50.68
CA LYS A 30 -21.91 7.90 50.40
C LYS A 30 -22.88 7.25 49.43
N LYS A 31 -24.20 7.51 49.55
CA LYS A 31 -25.22 6.98 48.63
C LYS A 31 -25.13 7.60 47.23
N ASN A 32 -24.76 8.87 47.11
CA ASN A 32 -24.54 9.55 45.85
C ASN A 32 -23.24 9.06 45.15
N ASN A 33 -22.16 8.83 45.92
CA ASN A 33 -20.92 8.29 45.38
C ASN A 33 -21.13 6.84 44.92
N LYS A 34 -21.89 6.02 45.67
CA LYS A 34 -22.22 4.65 45.23
C LYS A 34 -23.07 4.60 43.95
N LYS A 35 -24.04 5.54 43.83
CA LYS A 35 -24.83 5.71 42.59
C LYS A 35 -23.97 6.23 41.40
N LYS A 36 -22.95 7.06 41.66
CA LYS A 36 -22.04 7.56 40.65
C LYS A 36 -21.13 6.44 40.12
N ASN A 37 -20.58 5.62 41.02
CA ASN A 37 -19.73 4.48 40.62
C ASN A 37 -20.49 3.40 39.85
N ILE A 38 -21.75 3.11 40.22
CA ILE A 38 -22.61 2.15 39.49
C ILE A 38 -22.91 2.68 38.06
N LYS A 39 -23.19 3.99 37.93
CA LYS A 39 -23.40 4.59 36.60
C LYS A 39 -22.12 4.62 35.74
N GLU A 40 -20.95 4.78 36.35
CA GLU A 40 -19.66 4.72 35.63
C GLU A 40 -19.34 3.31 35.16
N GLU A 41 -19.67 2.28 35.93
CA GLU A 41 -19.53 0.86 35.52
C GLU A 41 -20.51 0.45 34.41
N GLU A 42 -21.77 0.90 34.47
CA GLU A 42 -22.75 0.64 33.42
C GLU A 42 -22.35 1.30 32.09
N VAL A 43 -21.85 2.53 32.13
CA VAL A 43 -21.36 3.26 30.99
C VAL A 43 -20.12 2.57 30.38
N LYS A 44 -19.24 2.05 31.25
CA LYS A 44 -18.07 1.29 30.79
C LYS A 44 -18.45 -0.01 30.09
N LYS A 45 -19.46 -0.74 30.59
CA LYS A 45 -19.99 -1.96 29.95
C LYS A 45 -20.70 -1.64 28.62
N GLU A 46 -21.45 -0.54 28.53
CA GLU A 46 -22.06 -0.10 27.27
C GLU A 46 -21.01 0.30 26.23
N LEU A 47 -19.91 0.94 26.64
CA LEU A 47 -18.80 1.30 25.79
C LEU A 47 -18.04 0.06 25.31
N ASP A 48 -17.76 -0.90 26.18
CA ASP A 48 -17.11 -2.17 25.84
C ASP A 48 -17.97 -3.01 24.86
N MET A 49 -19.30 -3.01 25.02
CA MET A 49 -20.23 -3.64 24.07
C MET A 49 -20.26 -2.91 22.71
N PHE A 50 -20.18 -1.57 22.72
CA PHE A 50 -20.13 -0.77 21.50
C PHE A 50 -18.81 -1.01 20.75
N ILE A 51 -17.68 -1.01 21.46
CA ILE A 51 -16.34 -1.32 20.90
C ILE A 51 -16.32 -2.73 20.34
N LYS A 52 -16.91 -3.73 21.02
CA LYS A 52 -17.03 -5.10 20.48
C LYS A 52 -17.92 -5.18 19.23
N LYS A 53 -19.02 -4.41 19.17
CA LYS A 53 -19.87 -4.33 17.98
C LYS A 53 -19.19 -3.64 16.80
N VAL A 54 -18.42 -2.60 17.05
CA VAL A 54 -17.63 -1.89 16.04
C VAL A 54 -16.50 -2.79 15.53
N ASN A 55 -15.80 -3.50 16.43
CA ASN A 55 -14.71 -4.39 16.06
C ASN A 55 -15.17 -5.64 15.27
N ASN A 56 -16.40 -6.18 15.51
CA ASN A 56 -16.84 -7.41 14.86
C ASN A 56 -17.55 -7.22 13.50
N LYS A 57 -18.11 -6.05 13.19
CA LYS A 57 -18.92 -5.86 11.96
C LYS A 57 -18.43 -4.77 11.02
N TYR A 58 -17.62 -3.82 11.48
CA TYR A 58 -17.29 -2.59 10.76
C TYR A 58 -15.81 -2.22 10.80
N TYR A 59 -14.95 -3.08 11.37
CA TYR A 59 -13.54 -2.73 11.55
C TYR A 59 -12.86 -2.46 10.19
N ASN A 60 -13.14 -3.26 9.19
CA ASN A 60 -12.60 -3.05 7.84
C ASN A 60 -13.35 -1.95 7.07
N ASP A 61 -14.68 -1.91 7.10
CA ASP A 61 -15.47 -0.92 6.36
C ASP A 61 -15.41 0.47 7.00
N PHE A 62 -15.28 0.54 8.33
CA PHE A 62 -15.24 1.78 9.10
C PHE A 62 -13.89 2.49 8.96
N ILE A 63 -12.79 1.76 9.02
CA ILE A 63 -11.43 2.33 8.80
C ILE A 63 -11.31 2.85 7.37
N TYR A 64 -11.81 2.12 6.39
CA TYR A 64 -11.79 2.56 4.99
C TYR A 64 -12.65 3.80 4.73
N SER A 65 -13.76 4.01 5.44
CA SER A 65 -14.66 5.16 5.20
C SER A 65 -14.24 6.43 5.93
N THR A 66 -13.59 6.35 7.09
CA THR A 66 -13.23 7.51 7.92
C THR A 66 -11.89 8.14 7.55
N GLN A 67 -10.97 7.38 6.94
CA GLN A 67 -9.70 7.91 6.43
C GLN A 67 -9.88 8.81 5.20
N PHE A 68 -11.04 8.72 4.52
CA PHE A 68 -11.27 9.35 3.22
C PHE A 68 -11.71 10.81 3.28
N THR A 69 -12.27 11.26 4.39
CA THR A 69 -12.85 12.62 4.48
C THR A 69 -11.89 13.63 5.09
N GLY A 70 -10.69 13.23 5.49
CA GLY A 70 -9.75 14.10 6.22
C GLY A 70 -10.29 14.61 7.55
N LYS A 71 -11.46 14.10 7.97
CA LYS A 71 -12.10 14.45 9.24
C LYS A 71 -11.62 13.50 10.32
N ARG A 72 -11.35 14.05 11.50
CA ARG A 72 -11.03 13.22 12.66
C ARG A 72 -12.19 12.28 12.96
N ILE A 73 -11.89 11.09 13.47
CA ILE A 73 -12.87 10.07 13.91
C ILE A 73 -13.98 10.70 14.77
N GLU A 74 -13.65 11.75 15.51
CA GLU A 74 -14.55 12.56 16.34
C GLU A 74 -15.68 13.23 15.53
N ASP A 75 -15.36 13.79 14.36
CA ASP A 75 -16.32 14.51 13.52
C ASP A 75 -17.31 13.56 12.84
N ASP A 76 -16.87 12.38 12.39
CA ASP A 76 -17.73 11.38 11.74
C ASP A 76 -18.67 10.67 12.71
N ILE A 77 -18.26 10.44 13.96
CA ILE A 77 -19.13 9.90 15.02
C ILE A 77 -20.25 10.91 15.33
N VAL A 78 -19.92 12.21 15.38
CA VAL A 78 -20.89 13.28 15.60
C VAL A 78 -21.87 13.36 14.43
N ILE A 79 -21.41 13.41 13.18
CA ILE A 79 -22.25 13.57 11.98
C ILE A 79 -23.18 12.36 11.77
N ARG A 80 -22.72 11.13 11.98
CA ARG A 80 -23.58 9.93 11.82
C ARG A 80 -24.64 9.84 12.90
N ASN A 81 -24.35 10.27 14.12
CA ASN A 81 -25.34 10.35 15.17
C ASN A 81 -26.38 11.46 14.91
N GLU A 82 -26.00 12.61 14.37
CA GLU A 82 -26.95 13.66 13.97
C GLU A 82 -27.90 13.20 12.86
N ASN A 83 -27.44 12.45 11.87
CA ASN A 83 -28.26 11.95 10.77
C ASN A 83 -29.21 10.80 11.20
N LYS A 84 -28.84 10.00 12.19
CA LYS A 84 -29.67 8.88 12.68
C LYS A 84 -30.81 9.34 13.59
N TYR A 85 -30.70 10.53 14.20
CA TYR A 85 -31.65 11.06 15.18
C TYR A 85 -32.42 12.28 14.72
N LYS A 86 -32.38 12.65 13.44
CA LYS A 86 -33.16 13.79 12.87
C LYS A 86 -34.67 13.67 13.06
N ASN A 87 -35.20 12.54 13.45
CA ASN A 87 -36.63 12.28 13.66
C ASN A 87 -37.04 11.98 15.12
N VAL A 88 -36.19 12.23 16.11
CA VAL A 88 -36.51 12.00 17.52
C VAL A 88 -36.35 13.31 18.29
N ASP A 89 -37.36 13.63 19.14
CA ASP A 89 -37.51 14.83 20.00
C ASP A 89 -36.22 15.60 20.33
N LYS A 90 -36.11 16.81 19.81
CA LYS A 90 -34.94 17.71 19.89
C LYS A 90 -34.39 17.98 21.32
N ASN A 91 -35.20 17.79 22.38
CA ASN A 91 -34.78 18.05 23.77
C ASN A 91 -34.13 16.85 24.47
N LYS A 92 -34.37 15.60 23.98
CA LYS A 92 -33.69 14.41 24.54
C LYS A 92 -32.36 14.13 23.85
N SER A 93 -32.12 14.64 22.62
CA SER A 93 -30.92 14.41 21.85
C SER A 93 -29.71 15.25 22.35
N LYS A 94 -29.92 16.51 22.72
CA LYS A 94 -28.84 17.38 23.26
C LYS A 94 -28.15 16.81 24.51
N ASN A 95 -28.91 16.21 25.44
CA ASN A 95 -28.34 15.62 26.66
C ASN A 95 -27.60 14.28 26.39
N LYS A 96 -27.98 13.52 25.36
CA LYS A 96 -27.26 12.29 24.98
C LYS A 96 -25.97 12.61 24.23
N ASN A 97 -25.97 13.59 23.33
CA ASN A 97 -24.78 14.00 22.59
C ASN A 97 -23.70 14.60 23.49
N ASN A 98 -24.09 15.46 24.45
CA ASN A 98 -23.15 16.00 25.44
C ASN A 98 -22.54 14.90 26.32
N LYS A 99 -23.32 13.90 26.74
CA LYS A 99 -22.82 12.78 27.53
C LYS A 99 -21.87 11.86 26.74
N PHE A 100 -22.12 11.67 25.44
CA PHE A 100 -21.25 10.90 24.56
C PHE A 100 -19.92 11.62 24.28
N ASN A 101 -19.97 12.93 24.07
CA ASN A 101 -18.79 13.78 23.92
C ASN A 101 -17.93 13.83 25.20
N ASP A 102 -18.55 13.81 26.39
CA ASP A 102 -17.82 13.77 27.65
C ASP A 102 -17.15 12.40 27.89
N ILE A 103 -17.79 11.31 27.45
CA ILE A 103 -17.24 9.95 27.54
C ILE A 103 -16.08 9.77 26.56
N SER A 104 -16.22 10.24 25.31
CA SER A 104 -15.15 10.17 24.32
C SER A 104 -13.95 11.01 24.73
N LYS A 105 -14.16 12.22 25.27
CA LYS A 105 -13.09 13.05 25.83
C LYS A 105 -12.40 12.42 27.05
N ALA A 106 -13.15 11.73 27.92
CA ALA A 106 -12.59 11.03 29.08
C ALA A 106 -11.77 9.79 28.62
N TYR A 107 -12.23 9.08 27.60
CA TYR A 107 -11.51 7.95 26.99
C TYR A 107 -10.20 8.40 26.32
N LEU A 108 -10.23 9.49 25.56
CA LEU A 108 -9.04 10.08 24.95
C LEU A 108 -8.01 10.55 26.00
N LYS A 109 -8.47 11.09 27.13
CA LYS A 109 -7.60 11.47 28.25
C LYS A 109 -6.97 10.29 28.99
N SER A 110 -7.51 9.08 28.85
CA SER A 110 -7.01 7.88 29.54
C SER A 110 -5.98 7.09 28.73
N LYS A 111 -5.69 7.50 27.49
CA LYS A 111 -4.68 6.83 26.65
C LYS A 111 -3.27 7.10 27.15
N GLN A 112 -2.48 6.05 27.22
CA GLN A 112 -1.04 6.15 27.49
C GLN A 112 -0.36 6.72 26.24
N LYS A 113 0.34 7.86 26.38
CA LYS A 113 1.12 8.45 25.28
C LYS A 113 2.49 7.80 25.22
N VAL A 114 2.85 7.30 24.07
CA VAL A 114 4.17 6.72 23.79
C VAL A 114 4.77 7.45 22.59
N ASN A 115 5.93 8.07 22.82
CA ASN A 115 6.69 8.69 21.73
C ASN A 115 7.63 7.66 21.13
N ILE A 116 7.53 7.46 19.85
CA ILE A 116 8.43 6.64 19.04
C ILE A 116 9.50 7.59 18.47
N ASP A 117 10.74 7.36 18.87
CA ASP A 117 11.92 8.02 18.30
C ASP A 117 12.71 6.92 17.56
N ALA A 118 12.53 6.86 16.25
CA ALA A 118 13.16 5.85 15.41
C ALA A 118 13.78 6.51 14.18
N LYS A 119 15.05 6.20 13.92
CA LYS A 119 15.73 6.56 12.68
C LYS A 119 15.39 5.51 11.64
N ILE A 120 14.81 5.93 10.53
CA ILE A 120 14.41 5.07 9.42
C ILE A 120 15.36 5.34 8.25
N GLU A 121 16.20 4.35 7.92
CA GLU A 121 17.15 4.42 6.81
C GLU A 121 16.80 3.44 5.67
N ASN A 122 16.07 2.39 5.98
CA ASN A 122 15.70 1.36 5.03
C ASN A 122 14.30 0.76 5.35
N ILE A 123 13.78 -0.07 4.45
CA ILE A 123 12.47 -0.70 4.60
C ILE A 123 12.42 -1.63 5.84
N GLU A 124 13.55 -2.25 6.17
CA GLU A 124 13.63 -3.16 7.31
C GLU A 124 13.43 -2.43 8.64
N ASP A 125 13.88 -1.18 8.75
CA ASP A 125 13.65 -0.34 9.93
C ASP A 125 12.16 -0.09 10.15
N ILE A 126 11.39 0.19 9.08
CA ILE A 126 9.92 0.30 9.18
C ILE A 126 9.30 -1.03 9.62
N LEU A 127 9.74 -2.16 9.08
CA LEU A 127 9.25 -3.47 9.46
C LEU A 127 9.55 -3.79 10.92
N ASN A 128 10.75 -3.44 11.40
CA ASN A 128 11.14 -3.57 12.81
C ASN A 128 10.30 -2.67 13.71
N LEU A 129 10.02 -1.44 13.28
CA LEU A 129 9.12 -0.53 13.99
C LEU A 129 7.71 -1.11 14.11
N ILE A 130 7.14 -1.62 13.01
CA ILE A 130 5.83 -2.29 13.01
C ILE A 130 5.80 -3.50 13.94
N ASN A 131 6.89 -4.28 13.99
CA ASN A 131 6.98 -5.46 14.85
C ASN A 131 7.12 -5.09 16.33
N SER A 132 7.78 -3.97 16.65
CA SER A 132 8.04 -3.52 18.02
C SER A 132 6.83 -2.86 18.67
N TYR A 133 5.99 -2.18 17.89
CA TYR A 133 4.86 -1.40 18.39
C TYR A 133 3.52 -1.96 17.89
N LYS A 134 2.74 -2.55 18.80
CA LYS A 134 1.43 -3.11 18.49
C LYS A 134 0.36 -2.02 18.37
N CYS A 135 -0.62 -2.22 17.49
CA CYS A 135 -1.81 -1.37 17.43
C CYS A 135 -2.72 -1.64 18.63
N ASP A 136 -2.53 -0.92 19.74
CA ASP A 136 -3.40 -1.01 20.94
C ASP A 136 -4.26 0.25 21.01
N PRO A 137 -5.61 0.14 21.07
CA PRO A 137 -6.51 1.28 21.21
C PRO A 137 -6.28 2.12 22.47
N LYS A 138 -5.59 1.56 23.49
CA LYS A 138 -5.26 2.25 24.76
C LYS A 138 -3.99 3.10 24.70
N ILE A 139 -3.21 2.93 23.63
CA ILE A 139 -1.94 3.64 23.45
C ILE A 139 -2.11 4.67 22.33
N GLU A 140 -1.65 5.86 22.56
CA GLU A 140 -1.56 6.94 21.58
C GLU A 140 -0.09 7.14 21.22
N TYR A 141 0.26 6.77 19.98
CA TYR A 141 1.60 7.00 19.43
C TYR A 141 1.65 8.34 18.72
N ASN A 142 2.86 8.93 18.66
CA ASN A 142 3.12 10.12 17.83
C ASN A 142 3.10 9.84 16.32
N ILE A 143 3.09 8.55 15.92
CA ILE A 143 2.97 8.07 14.53
C ILE A 143 1.68 7.24 14.43
N ASN A 144 0.94 7.39 13.33
CA ASN A 144 -0.23 6.55 13.10
C ASN A 144 0.19 5.11 12.74
N MET A 145 0.08 4.20 13.71
CA MET A 145 0.51 2.82 13.55
C MET A 145 -0.44 1.96 12.71
N SER A 146 -1.72 2.33 12.60
CA SER A 146 -2.73 1.52 11.90
C SER A 146 -2.43 1.36 10.39
N PRO A 147 -2.18 2.42 9.61
CA PRO A 147 -1.75 2.29 8.22
C PRO A 147 -0.46 1.50 8.06
N LEU A 148 0.51 1.67 8.98
CA LEU A 148 1.78 0.94 8.95
C LEU A 148 1.58 -0.57 9.09
N HIS A 149 0.73 -1.00 10.04
CA HIS A 149 0.39 -2.43 10.18
C HIS A 149 -0.34 -2.99 8.95
N ASN A 150 -1.19 -2.19 8.30
CA ASN A 150 -1.90 -2.61 7.10
C ASN A 150 -0.97 -2.88 5.91
N ILE A 151 0.12 -2.13 5.80
CA ILE A 151 1.10 -2.28 4.70
C ILE A 151 2.19 -3.30 4.99
N LYS A 152 2.24 -3.92 6.17
CA LYS A 152 3.30 -4.86 6.56
C LYS A 152 3.55 -5.94 5.52
N GLU A 153 2.51 -6.67 5.11
CA GLU A 153 2.63 -7.78 4.15
C GLU A 153 3.21 -7.34 2.79
N PRO A 154 2.66 -6.30 2.10
CA PRO A 154 3.25 -5.86 0.84
C PRO A 154 4.63 -5.23 1.01
N LEU A 155 4.94 -4.63 2.16
CA LEU A 155 6.25 -4.09 2.46
C LEU A 155 7.30 -5.20 2.64
N GLU A 156 6.96 -6.31 3.31
CA GLU A 156 7.78 -7.50 3.39
C GLU A 156 8.06 -8.09 1.99
N LYS A 157 7.06 -8.13 1.10
CA LYS A 157 7.24 -8.56 -0.29
C LYS A 157 8.24 -7.68 -1.03
N LEU A 158 8.13 -6.36 -0.87
CA LEU A 158 9.07 -5.41 -1.47
C LEU A 158 10.49 -5.59 -0.91
N ASN A 159 10.62 -5.77 0.41
CA ASN A 159 11.91 -5.98 1.06
C ASN A 159 12.58 -7.26 0.57
N ASN A 160 11.82 -8.34 0.37
CA ASN A 160 12.28 -9.65 -0.09
C ASN A 160 12.58 -9.73 -1.59
N MET A 161 12.34 -8.66 -2.36
CA MET A 161 12.81 -8.59 -3.73
C MET A 161 14.34 -8.48 -3.78
N ILE A 162 14.96 -9.22 -4.69
CA ILE A 162 16.42 -9.28 -4.79
C ILE A 162 16.94 -8.01 -5.45
N GLY A 163 18.06 -7.47 -4.95
CA GLY A 163 18.69 -6.27 -5.48
C GLY A 163 17.89 -4.98 -5.24
N MET A 164 17.97 -4.03 -6.17
CA MET A 164 17.21 -2.79 -6.22
C MET A 164 17.34 -1.90 -4.97
N LYS A 165 18.55 -1.78 -4.42
CA LYS A 165 18.79 -1.03 -3.17
C LYS A 165 18.41 0.43 -3.30
N GLN A 166 18.85 1.10 -4.37
CA GLN A 166 18.57 2.52 -4.59
C GLN A 166 17.07 2.74 -4.83
N PHE A 167 16.45 1.88 -5.62
CA PHE A 167 15.02 1.91 -5.86
C PHE A 167 14.22 1.76 -4.55
N LYS A 168 14.57 0.80 -3.68
CA LYS A 168 13.92 0.60 -2.38
C LYS A 168 14.02 1.81 -1.47
N ASN A 169 15.17 2.50 -1.45
CA ASN A 169 15.35 3.72 -0.68
C ASN A 169 14.47 4.87 -1.22
N ASN A 170 14.40 5.04 -2.53
CA ASN A 170 13.55 6.06 -3.13
C ASN A 170 12.05 5.81 -2.84
N ILE A 171 11.60 4.55 -2.83
CA ILE A 171 10.24 4.19 -2.42
C ILE A 171 10.02 4.46 -0.93
N LEU A 172 11.02 4.21 -0.09
CA LEU A 172 10.95 4.52 1.33
C LEU A 172 10.69 6.00 1.56
N ASP A 173 11.42 6.88 0.87
CA ASP A 173 11.23 8.34 0.97
C ASP A 173 9.80 8.74 0.59
N GLN A 174 9.27 8.17 -0.50
CA GLN A 174 7.89 8.39 -0.92
C GLN A 174 6.88 7.88 0.13
N LEU A 175 7.11 6.70 0.71
CA LEU A 175 6.25 6.15 1.76
C LEU A 175 6.23 7.03 3.01
N LEU A 176 7.40 7.47 3.48
CA LEU A 176 7.51 8.35 4.63
C LEU A 176 6.79 9.69 4.40
N TYR A 177 6.86 10.20 3.18
CA TYR A 177 6.15 11.42 2.78
C TYR A 177 4.62 11.25 2.88
N PHE A 178 4.08 10.12 2.41
CA PHE A 178 2.64 9.84 2.49
C PHE A 178 2.16 9.45 3.88
N ILE A 179 2.96 8.68 4.66
CA ILE A 179 2.63 8.29 6.04
C ILE A 179 2.46 9.52 6.95
N GLN A 180 3.22 10.58 6.69
CA GLN A 180 3.18 11.83 7.45
C GLN A 180 2.12 12.82 6.93
N ASP A 181 1.30 12.45 5.97
CA ASP A 181 0.28 13.30 5.33
C ASP A 181 0.84 14.61 4.73
N LEU A 182 2.14 14.64 4.38
CA LEU A 182 2.80 15.82 3.83
C LEU A 182 2.30 16.20 2.42
N HIS A 183 1.68 15.25 1.73
CA HIS A 183 1.04 15.47 0.43
C HIS A 183 -0.29 16.23 0.51
N LEU A 184 -0.87 16.38 1.72
CA LEU A 184 -2.15 17.03 1.94
C LEU A 184 -1.96 18.53 2.17
N ASN A 185 -2.49 19.36 1.29
CA ASN A 185 -2.56 20.79 1.53
C ASN A 185 -3.89 21.13 2.22
N LYS A 186 -3.85 21.37 3.54
CA LYS A 186 -5.04 21.63 4.36
C LYS A 186 -5.72 22.96 4.07
N GLU A 187 -5.02 23.91 3.44
CA GLU A 187 -5.52 25.27 3.20
C GLU A 187 -6.23 25.43 1.84
N LYS A 188 -6.06 24.48 0.91
CA LYS A 188 -6.67 24.56 -0.42
C LYS A 188 -7.53 23.33 -0.71
N GLU A 189 -8.83 23.52 -0.95
CA GLU A 189 -9.74 22.43 -1.35
C GLU A 189 -9.30 21.67 -2.62
N SER A 190 -8.52 22.31 -3.49
CA SER A 190 -7.97 21.73 -4.72
C SER A 190 -6.51 21.28 -4.62
N GLY A 191 -5.88 21.38 -3.43
CA GLY A 191 -4.44 21.24 -3.26
C GLY A 191 -4.04 19.88 -2.68
N GLY A 192 -3.33 19.11 -3.44
CA GLY A 192 -2.57 17.92 -3.05
C GLY A 192 -1.54 17.67 -4.13
N ASP A 193 -0.45 17.00 -3.77
CA ASP A 193 0.60 16.66 -4.73
C ASP A 193 0.15 15.49 -5.60
N PHE A 194 0.74 15.41 -6.80
CA PHE A 194 0.50 14.28 -7.68
C PHE A 194 1.17 13.02 -7.12
N MET A 195 0.41 11.90 -7.14
CA MET A 195 0.90 10.58 -6.72
C MET A 195 1.43 9.76 -7.90
N HIS A 196 1.31 10.30 -9.13
CA HIS A 196 1.60 9.54 -10.33
C HIS A 196 3.10 9.21 -10.44
N THR A 197 3.37 7.96 -10.83
CA THR A 197 4.69 7.35 -10.72
C THR A 197 5.16 6.79 -12.06
N VAL A 198 6.42 6.99 -12.38
CA VAL A 198 7.12 6.38 -13.52
C VAL A 198 8.06 5.29 -13.02
N LEU A 199 7.95 4.10 -13.59
CA LEU A 199 8.89 3.00 -13.40
C LEU A 199 9.67 2.78 -14.69
N SER A 200 10.91 3.26 -14.76
CA SER A 200 11.77 3.08 -15.93
C SER A 200 12.86 2.05 -15.67
N GLY A 201 13.26 1.33 -16.70
CA GLY A 201 14.36 0.36 -16.61
C GLY A 201 14.31 -0.72 -17.66
N PRO A 202 15.37 -1.56 -17.74
CA PRO A 202 15.50 -2.61 -18.72
C PRO A 202 14.43 -3.71 -18.59
N PRO A 203 14.26 -4.58 -19.60
CA PRO A 203 13.34 -5.70 -19.52
C PRO A 203 13.75 -6.67 -18.41
N GLY A 204 12.78 -7.40 -17.85
CA GLY A 204 13.04 -8.43 -16.83
C GLY A 204 13.47 -7.92 -15.46
N THR A 205 13.37 -6.61 -15.18
CA THR A 205 13.68 -6.03 -13.87
C THR A 205 12.51 -6.07 -12.87
N GLY A 206 11.37 -6.68 -13.22
CA GLY A 206 10.24 -6.83 -12.29
C GLY A 206 9.32 -5.61 -12.20
N LYS A 207 9.33 -4.67 -13.17
CA LYS A 207 8.49 -3.45 -13.16
C LYS A 207 7.01 -3.72 -12.88
N THR A 208 6.44 -4.72 -13.52
CA THR A 208 5.02 -5.09 -13.35
C THR A 208 4.73 -5.60 -11.93
N GLU A 209 5.62 -6.44 -11.38
CA GLU A 209 5.48 -6.97 -10.01
C GLU A 209 5.58 -5.85 -8.96
N ILE A 210 6.53 -4.95 -9.14
CA ILE A 210 6.71 -3.77 -8.31
C ILE A 210 5.48 -2.86 -8.36
N ALA A 211 4.94 -2.59 -9.56
CA ALA A 211 3.74 -1.78 -9.70
C ALA A 211 2.55 -2.36 -8.92
N MET A 212 2.39 -3.70 -8.93
CA MET A 212 1.37 -4.38 -8.14
C MET A 212 1.61 -4.26 -6.63
N ILE A 213 2.86 -4.36 -6.18
CA ILE A 213 3.22 -4.21 -4.77
C ILE A 213 2.96 -2.78 -4.31
N LEU A 214 3.41 -1.78 -5.06
CA LEU A 214 3.18 -0.37 -4.77
C LEU A 214 1.70 -0.04 -4.72
N GLY A 215 0.92 -0.51 -5.70
CA GLY A 215 -0.54 -0.35 -5.69
C GLY A 215 -1.18 -0.89 -4.40
N LYS A 216 -0.75 -2.07 -3.93
CA LYS A 216 -1.20 -2.64 -2.66
C LYS A 216 -0.76 -1.82 -1.44
N ILE A 217 0.46 -1.29 -1.45
CA ILE A 217 0.96 -0.45 -0.37
C ILE A 217 0.08 0.81 -0.27
N TYR A 218 -0.08 1.56 -1.36
CA TYR A 218 -0.84 2.81 -1.33
C TYR A 218 -2.31 2.61 -1.02
N SER A 219 -2.91 1.52 -1.48
CA SER A 219 -4.29 1.20 -1.13
C SER A 219 -4.47 0.88 0.35
N LYS A 220 -3.56 0.08 0.93
CA LYS A 220 -3.60 -0.31 2.35
C LYS A 220 -3.15 0.83 3.28
N LEU A 221 -2.37 1.78 2.77
CA LEU A 221 -1.97 2.98 3.49
C LEU A 221 -3.16 3.94 3.70
N GLY A 222 -4.23 3.79 2.91
CA GLY A 222 -5.41 4.64 2.98
C GLY A 222 -5.32 5.93 2.16
N VAL A 223 -4.33 6.03 1.28
CA VAL A 223 -4.18 7.15 0.34
C VAL A 223 -5.23 7.07 -0.79
N LEU A 224 -5.67 5.86 -1.13
CA LEU A 224 -6.64 5.60 -2.20
C LEU A 224 -7.92 4.94 -1.62
N SER A 225 -9.11 5.37 -2.09
CA SER A 225 -10.40 5.02 -1.49
C SER A 225 -10.80 3.55 -1.61
N LYS A 226 -10.57 2.93 -2.75
CA LYS A 226 -11.00 1.56 -3.03
C LYS A 226 -9.85 0.56 -2.98
N GLY A 227 -8.61 1.03 -3.20
CA GLY A 227 -7.44 0.18 -3.25
C GLY A 227 -7.46 -0.85 -4.39
N THR A 228 -8.17 -0.57 -5.47
CA THR A 228 -8.20 -1.41 -6.66
C THR A 228 -6.91 -1.25 -7.47
N PHE A 229 -6.52 -2.31 -8.16
CA PHE A 229 -5.40 -2.28 -9.11
C PHE A 229 -5.91 -2.70 -10.48
N THR A 230 -5.80 -1.81 -11.47
CA THR A 230 -6.21 -2.04 -12.83
C THR A 230 -5.00 -1.96 -13.76
N LYS A 231 -4.59 -3.09 -14.33
CA LYS A 231 -3.54 -3.14 -15.35
C LYS A 231 -4.17 -2.96 -16.72
N VAL A 232 -3.60 -2.07 -17.53
CA VAL A 232 -4.04 -1.79 -18.90
C VAL A 232 -2.86 -1.71 -19.85
N THR A 233 -3.17 -1.95 -21.12
CA THR A 233 -2.25 -1.84 -22.26
C THR A 233 -2.85 -0.86 -23.26
N ARG A 234 -2.12 -0.57 -24.37
CA ARG A 234 -2.64 0.27 -25.46
C ARG A 234 -4.00 -0.19 -25.97
N SER A 235 -4.22 -1.49 -26.12
CA SER A 235 -5.47 -2.04 -26.63
C SER A 235 -6.68 -1.77 -25.75
N ASP A 236 -6.46 -1.55 -24.45
CA ASP A 236 -7.53 -1.25 -23.50
C ASP A 236 -7.92 0.23 -23.51
N LEU A 237 -7.00 1.11 -23.92
CA LEU A 237 -7.18 2.56 -23.92
C LEU A 237 -7.56 3.11 -25.28
N VAL A 238 -6.94 2.63 -26.36
CA VAL A 238 -7.13 3.10 -27.72
C VAL A 238 -8.27 2.36 -28.39
N ALA A 239 -9.15 3.07 -29.11
CA ALA A 239 -10.24 2.48 -29.88
C ALA A 239 -9.85 2.26 -31.35
N GLY A 240 -10.66 1.50 -32.06
CA GLY A 240 -10.44 1.22 -33.49
C GLY A 240 -11.02 2.28 -34.44
N TYR A 241 -11.84 3.22 -33.95
CA TYR A 241 -12.50 4.24 -34.75
C TYR A 241 -12.25 5.63 -34.20
N LEU A 242 -12.21 6.62 -35.09
CA LEU A 242 -12.03 8.03 -34.74
C LEU A 242 -13.13 8.52 -33.79
N GLY A 243 -12.75 9.33 -32.80
CA GLY A 243 -13.67 9.91 -31.79
C GLY A 243 -14.09 8.96 -30.68
N GLN A 244 -13.69 7.69 -30.70
CA GLN A 244 -14.04 6.71 -29.65
C GLN A 244 -12.93 6.52 -28.63
N THR A 245 -11.70 6.92 -28.92
CA THR A 245 -10.56 6.72 -28.02
C THR A 245 -10.71 7.51 -26.73
N ALA A 246 -11.12 8.77 -26.78
CA ALA A 246 -11.33 9.59 -25.58
C ALA A 246 -12.41 8.98 -24.66
N ILE A 247 -13.50 8.47 -25.23
CA ILE A 247 -14.59 7.84 -24.48
C ILE A 247 -14.06 6.58 -23.78
N LYS A 248 -13.41 5.68 -24.52
CA LYS A 248 -12.85 4.44 -24.01
C LYS A 248 -11.81 4.70 -22.92
N THR A 249 -10.90 5.65 -23.14
CA THR A 249 -9.89 6.05 -22.17
C THR A 249 -10.54 6.59 -20.89
N ARG A 250 -11.54 7.46 -20.99
CA ARG A 250 -12.28 8.00 -19.82
C ARG A 250 -13.00 6.90 -19.04
N ASP A 251 -13.57 5.92 -19.69
CA ASP A 251 -14.29 4.83 -19.02
C ASP A 251 -13.32 3.94 -18.23
N VAL A 252 -12.16 3.64 -18.79
CA VAL A 252 -11.08 2.92 -18.08
C VAL A 252 -10.60 3.72 -16.86
N ILE A 253 -10.37 5.01 -17.02
CA ILE A 253 -9.94 5.88 -15.92
C ILE A 253 -11.01 5.94 -14.82
N LYS A 254 -12.30 6.14 -15.18
CA LYS A 254 -13.40 6.14 -14.21
C LYS A 254 -13.50 4.86 -13.42
N ALA A 255 -13.29 3.72 -14.06
CA ALA A 255 -13.26 2.41 -13.39
C ALA A 255 -12.09 2.29 -12.40
N ALA A 256 -10.96 2.96 -12.67
CA ALA A 256 -9.76 2.95 -11.84
C ALA A 256 -9.77 3.98 -10.69
N ILE A 257 -10.71 4.94 -10.67
CA ILE A 257 -10.81 5.94 -9.59
C ILE A 257 -11.02 5.24 -8.25
N GLY A 258 -10.29 5.67 -7.25
CA GLY A 258 -10.18 5.04 -5.94
C GLY A 258 -9.05 4.02 -5.84
N GLY A 259 -8.28 3.82 -6.91
CA GLY A 259 -7.24 2.82 -7.00
C GLY A 259 -6.05 3.24 -7.84
N VAL A 260 -5.30 2.23 -8.26
CA VAL A 260 -4.11 2.36 -9.12
C VAL A 260 -4.45 1.93 -10.53
N LEU A 261 -4.19 2.80 -11.49
CA LEU A 261 -4.15 2.49 -12.92
C LEU A 261 -2.71 2.25 -13.32
N PHE A 262 -2.38 1.03 -13.72
CA PHE A 262 -1.06 0.66 -14.20
C PHE A 262 -1.05 0.50 -15.71
N ILE A 263 -0.23 1.31 -16.38
CA ILE A 263 -0.04 1.27 -17.83
C ILE A 263 1.33 0.65 -18.10
N ASP A 264 1.32 -0.61 -18.54
CA ASP A 264 2.55 -1.30 -18.90
C ASP A 264 2.97 -0.92 -20.32
N GLU A 265 4.28 -0.78 -20.55
CA GLU A 265 4.83 -0.34 -21.83
C GLU A 265 4.15 0.94 -22.38
N ALA A 266 4.01 1.97 -21.51
CA ALA A 266 3.26 3.19 -21.81
C ALA A 266 3.79 3.94 -23.07
N TYR A 267 5.05 3.71 -23.47
CA TYR A 267 5.58 4.21 -24.74
C TYR A 267 4.83 3.68 -25.95
N SER A 268 4.18 2.51 -25.84
CA SER A 268 3.35 1.95 -26.93
C SER A 268 2.11 2.78 -27.21
N LEU A 269 1.67 3.65 -26.30
CA LEU A 269 0.55 4.56 -26.51
C LEU A 269 0.81 5.57 -27.62
N GLY A 270 2.08 5.90 -27.89
CA GLY A 270 2.46 6.85 -28.91
C GLY A 270 3.52 6.28 -29.87
N ASN A 271 4.00 7.12 -30.78
CA ASN A 271 5.14 6.86 -31.63
C ASN A 271 6.06 8.08 -31.71
N ALA A 272 7.32 7.88 -32.03
CA ALA A 272 8.31 8.97 -32.12
C ALA A 272 7.93 10.01 -33.19
N GLU A 273 7.25 9.61 -34.24
CA GLU A 273 6.84 10.49 -35.35
C GLU A 273 5.63 11.36 -35.01
N LYS A 274 4.92 11.11 -33.90
CA LYS A 274 3.71 11.82 -33.44
C LYS A 274 2.57 11.91 -34.47
N ARG A 275 2.50 10.97 -35.41
CA ARG A 275 1.50 10.94 -36.48
C ARG A 275 0.22 10.20 -36.11
N ASP A 276 0.21 9.53 -34.96
CA ASP A 276 -0.93 8.74 -34.49
C ASP A 276 -1.93 9.65 -33.75
N SER A 277 -3.03 9.96 -34.42
CA SER A 277 -4.12 10.79 -33.87
C SER A 277 -4.85 10.10 -32.69
N PHE A 278 -4.99 8.77 -32.74
CA PHE A 278 -5.59 7.99 -31.64
C PHE A 278 -4.71 8.03 -30.39
N ALA A 279 -3.40 7.94 -30.58
CA ALA A 279 -2.42 8.08 -29.50
C ALA A 279 -2.55 9.44 -28.83
N LYS A 280 -2.61 10.51 -29.63
CA LYS A 280 -2.74 11.87 -29.13
C LYS A 280 -4.03 12.05 -28.34
N GLU A 281 -5.18 11.60 -28.87
CA GLU A 281 -6.47 11.66 -28.18
C GLU A 281 -6.46 10.92 -26.84
N CYS A 282 -5.83 9.73 -26.78
CA CYS A 282 -5.65 8.96 -25.55
C CYS A 282 -4.80 9.71 -24.53
N ILE A 283 -3.63 10.21 -24.95
CA ILE A 283 -2.64 10.85 -24.06
C ILE A 283 -3.20 12.19 -23.53
N ASP A 284 -3.88 12.98 -24.37
CA ASP A 284 -4.50 14.23 -23.94
C ASP A 284 -5.64 13.99 -22.93
N THR A 285 -6.48 12.97 -23.17
CA THR A 285 -7.54 12.56 -22.23
C THR A 285 -6.96 12.07 -20.91
N LEU A 286 -5.87 11.31 -20.96
CA LEU A 286 -5.16 10.86 -19.76
C LEU A 286 -4.60 12.06 -18.98
N CYS A 287 -3.96 13.02 -19.66
CA CYS A 287 -3.38 14.20 -19.04
C CYS A 287 -4.42 15.07 -18.29
N GLU A 288 -5.63 15.24 -18.87
CA GLU A 288 -6.76 15.90 -18.23
C GLU A 288 -7.17 15.14 -16.95
N ALA A 289 -7.41 13.85 -17.08
CA ALA A 289 -7.90 13.02 -15.99
C ALA A 289 -6.93 12.90 -14.80
N LEU A 290 -5.61 12.96 -15.05
CA LEU A 290 -4.59 13.00 -13.99
C LEU A 290 -4.75 14.23 -13.09
N SER A 291 -5.15 15.36 -13.64
CA SER A 291 -5.37 16.58 -12.87
C SER A 291 -6.67 16.54 -12.08
N ASP A 292 -7.74 16.08 -12.73
CA ASP A 292 -9.09 16.10 -12.17
C ASP A 292 -9.24 15.11 -11.01
N ASN A 293 -8.55 13.97 -11.09
CA ASN A 293 -8.67 12.87 -10.12
C ASN A 293 -7.45 12.71 -9.23
N LYS A 294 -6.55 13.68 -9.15
CA LYS A 294 -5.26 13.58 -8.43
C LYS A 294 -5.36 13.16 -6.96
N LYS A 295 -6.53 13.37 -6.32
CA LYS A 295 -6.76 13.02 -4.90
C LYS A 295 -7.03 11.54 -4.67
N ASP A 296 -7.60 10.85 -5.66
CA ASP A 296 -8.10 9.48 -5.50
C ASP A 296 -7.79 8.58 -6.70
N LEU A 297 -6.76 8.93 -7.46
CA LEU A 297 -6.24 8.13 -8.55
C LEU A 297 -4.72 8.20 -8.57
N MET A 298 -4.08 7.05 -8.49
CA MET A 298 -2.65 6.90 -8.75
C MET A 298 -2.46 6.24 -10.11
N VAL A 299 -1.71 6.88 -11.00
CA VAL A 299 -1.31 6.28 -12.27
C VAL A 299 0.15 5.89 -12.18
N ILE A 300 0.44 4.62 -12.44
CA ILE A 300 1.81 4.09 -12.56
C ILE A 300 2.02 3.75 -14.03
N ILE A 301 3.06 4.31 -14.64
CA ILE A 301 3.49 3.93 -15.98
C ILE A 301 4.81 3.20 -15.93
N ALA A 302 4.98 2.20 -16.79
CA ALA A 302 6.23 1.48 -16.90
C ALA A 302 6.73 1.46 -18.36
N GLY A 303 8.05 1.47 -18.52
CA GLY A 303 8.67 1.38 -19.84
C GLY A 303 10.18 1.61 -19.81
N TYR A 304 10.76 1.73 -21.00
CA TYR A 304 12.14 2.16 -21.15
C TYR A 304 12.23 3.69 -21.11
N GLU A 305 13.28 4.20 -20.49
CA GLU A 305 13.42 5.65 -20.19
C GLU A 305 13.39 6.51 -21.47
N THR A 306 14.14 6.09 -22.49
CA THR A 306 14.24 6.80 -23.78
C THR A 306 12.89 6.79 -24.51
N GLU A 307 12.28 5.60 -24.66
CA GLU A 307 11.02 5.43 -25.35
C GLU A 307 9.86 6.12 -24.64
N LEU A 308 9.82 6.12 -23.29
CA LEU A 308 8.83 6.89 -22.53
C LEU A 308 8.97 8.39 -22.80
N LYS A 309 10.20 8.91 -22.86
CA LYS A 309 10.43 10.32 -23.16
C LYS A 309 9.97 10.67 -24.59
N GLU A 310 10.36 9.87 -25.57
CA GLU A 310 10.09 10.13 -27.00
C GLU A 310 8.64 9.87 -27.39
N CYS A 311 8.07 8.74 -26.94
CA CYS A 311 6.78 8.24 -27.41
C CYS A 311 5.62 8.53 -26.44
N PHE A 312 5.86 9.06 -25.24
CA PHE A 312 4.81 9.36 -24.26
C PHE A 312 4.88 10.81 -23.77
N PHE A 313 5.94 11.21 -23.07
CA PHE A 313 6.04 12.56 -22.50
C PHE A 313 6.11 13.67 -23.53
N ASN A 314 6.77 13.44 -24.65
CA ASN A 314 6.88 14.41 -25.72
C ASN A 314 5.57 14.70 -26.47
N TYR A 315 4.52 13.85 -26.28
CA TYR A 315 3.19 14.11 -26.86
C TYR A 315 2.47 15.27 -26.18
N ASN A 316 2.62 15.39 -24.85
CA ASN A 316 2.00 16.44 -24.07
C ASN A 316 2.93 16.86 -22.93
N GLN A 317 3.45 18.09 -22.99
CA GLN A 317 4.36 18.66 -22.00
C GLN A 317 3.77 18.69 -20.58
N GLY A 318 2.42 18.75 -20.47
CA GLY A 318 1.74 18.71 -19.19
C GLY A 318 1.89 17.40 -18.42
N LEU A 319 2.19 16.28 -19.11
CA LEU A 319 2.41 15.00 -18.45
C LEU A 319 3.64 15.01 -17.54
N ASP A 320 4.70 15.68 -17.98
CA ASP A 320 5.98 15.73 -17.25
C ASP A 320 5.82 16.28 -15.83
N SER A 321 5.02 17.32 -15.68
CA SER A 321 4.73 17.95 -14.39
C SER A 321 3.77 17.15 -13.49
N ARG A 322 3.02 16.19 -14.02
CA ARG A 322 2.07 15.36 -13.28
C ARG A 322 2.68 14.07 -12.76
N PHE A 323 3.73 13.57 -13.44
CA PHE A 323 4.51 12.41 -13.00
C PHE A 323 5.71 12.87 -12.20
N THR A 324 5.49 13.25 -10.96
CA THR A 324 6.50 13.80 -10.05
C THR A 324 7.44 12.73 -9.49
N TRP A 325 6.95 11.50 -9.35
CA TRP A 325 7.71 10.39 -8.80
C TRP A 325 8.29 9.53 -9.93
N ARG A 326 9.62 9.53 -10.06
CA ARG A 326 10.33 8.82 -11.11
C ARG A 326 11.34 7.88 -10.50
N PHE A 327 11.11 6.60 -10.72
CA PHE A 327 11.98 5.55 -10.21
C PHE A 327 12.64 4.82 -11.37
N LYS A 328 13.96 4.80 -11.32
CA LYS A 328 14.79 4.02 -12.23
C LYS A 328 15.15 2.70 -11.56
N MET A 329 14.85 1.62 -12.25
CA MET A 329 15.21 0.28 -11.78
C MET A 329 16.71 0.09 -11.93
N ASP A 330 17.36 -0.37 -10.86
CA ASP A 330 18.77 -0.73 -10.87
C ASP A 330 18.99 -1.94 -11.80
N ASN A 331 20.15 -1.96 -12.46
CA ASN A 331 20.58 -3.17 -13.16
C ASN A 331 20.98 -4.23 -12.14
N TYR A 332 20.63 -5.46 -12.41
CA TYR A 332 21.06 -6.57 -11.57
C TYR A 332 22.54 -6.89 -11.76
N SER A 333 23.21 -7.24 -10.68
CA SER A 333 24.54 -7.81 -10.68
C SER A 333 24.49 -9.32 -10.96
N ALA A 334 25.65 -9.94 -11.22
CA ALA A 334 25.75 -11.39 -11.35
C ALA A 334 25.33 -12.13 -10.05
N GLU A 335 25.59 -11.52 -8.90
CA GLU A 335 25.14 -12.03 -7.59
C GLU A 335 23.62 -11.97 -7.44
N ASP A 336 23.00 -10.89 -7.92
CA ASP A 336 21.53 -10.77 -7.92
C ASP A 336 20.91 -11.84 -8.82
N LEU A 337 21.48 -12.08 -10.02
CA LEU A 337 20.99 -13.12 -10.94
C LEU A 337 21.10 -14.53 -10.33
N TYR A 338 22.22 -14.82 -9.65
CA TYR A 338 22.37 -16.05 -8.87
C TYR A 338 21.28 -16.18 -7.82
N ASN A 339 21.07 -15.14 -7.02
CA ASN A 339 20.07 -15.15 -5.95
C ASN A 339 18.63 -15.28 -6.52
N ILE A 340 18.35 -14.66 -7.67
CA ILE A 340 17.07 -14.82 -8.40
C ILE A 340 16.90 -16.28 -8.84
N PHE A 341 17.94 -16.90 -9.40
CA PHE A 341 17.90 -18.30 -9.81
C PHE A 341 17.60 -19.21 -8.62
N ILE A 342 18.33 -19.07 -7.50
CA ILE A 342 18.10 -19.81 -6.26
C ILE A 342 16.67 -19.65 -5.76
N LYS A 343 16.18 -18.39 -5.69
CA LYS A 343 14.83 -18.11 -5.23
C LYS A 343 13.80 -18.80 -6.14
N LYS A 344 13.93 -18.71 -7.45
CA LYS A 344 13.01 -19.35 -8.40
C LYS A 344 13.03 -20.87 -8.34
N VAL A 345 14.19 -21.49 -8.06
CA VAL A 345 14.30 -22.93 -7.81
C VAL A 345 13.51 -23.32 -6.56
N LYS A 346 13.65 -22.56 -5.47
CA LYS A 346 12.92 -22.78 -4.22
C LYS A 346 11.41 -22.55 -4.36
N ASP A 347 11.01 -21.52 -5.10
CA ASP A 347 9.59 -21.14 -5.32
C ASP A 347 8.79 -22.25 -6.03
N ILE A 348 9.46 -23.15 -6.75
CA ILE A 348 8.86 -24.32 -7.43
C ILE A 348 9.05 -25.63 -6.67
N ASP A 349 9.46 -25.59 -5.40
CA ASP A 349 9.78 -26.75 -4.57
C ASP A 349 10.85 -27.69 -5.17
N TRP A 350 11.86 -27.10 -5.80
CA TRP A 350 13.05 -27.81 -6.27
C TRP A 350 14.24 -27.50 -5.36
N THR A 351 15.20 -28.40 -5.35
CA THR A 351 16.44 -28.28 -4.59
C THR A 351 17.64 -28.28 -5.52
N MET A 352 18.76 -27.82 -5.01
CA MET A 352 20.06 -27.97 -5.67
C MET A 352 20.85 -29.05 -4.95
N ASP A 353 21.56 -29.85 -5.72
CA ASP A 353 22.49 -30.85 -5.19
C ASP A 353 23.49 -30.18 -4.24
N ALA A 354 23.60 -30.67 -3.04
CA ALA A 354 24.50 -30.14 -2.00
C ALA A 354 25.98 -30.16 -2.43
N ASN A 355 26.34 -31.08 -3.31
CA ASN A 355 27.68 -31.21 -3.88
C ASN A 355 27.86 -30.39 -5.16
N SER A 356 26.80 -29.66 -5.58
CA SER A 356 26.80 -28.88 -6.81
C SER A 356 27.63 -27.61 -6.65
N THR A 357 28.50 -27.35 -7.62
CA THR A 357 29.32 -26.13 -7.70
C THR A 357 28.59 -24.98 -8.39
N ILE A 358 27.25 -24.92 -8.30
CA ILE A 358 26.48 -23.77 -8.80
C ILE A 358 26.78 -22.57 -7.87
N THR A 359 27.60 -21.66 -8.36
CA THR A 359 28.13 -20.53 -7.58
C THR A 359 27.89 -19.21 -8.29
N VAL A 360 28.08 -18.11 -7.56
CA VAL A 360 28.06 -16.75 -8.14
C VAL A 360 29.07 -16.59 -9.29
N ASP A 361 30.21 -17.29 -9.22
CA ASP A 361 31.25 -17.17 -10.26
C ASP A 361 30.80 -17.74 -11.60
N TRP A 362 29.94 -18.77 -11.61
CA TRP A 362 29.32 -19.26 -12.84
C TRP A 362 28.48 -18.14 -13.51
N PHE A 363 27.69 -17.39 -12.73
CA PHE A 363 26.89 -16.28 -13.21
C PHE A 363 27.77 -15.10 -13.64
N LYS A 364 28.87 -14.80 -12.94
CA LYS A 364 29.83 -13.76 -13.35
C LYS A 364 30.43 -14.08 -14.72
N LYS A 365 30.87 -15.33 -14.93
CA LYS A 365 31.45 -15.78 -16.21
C LYS A 365 30.47 -15.61 -17.39
N ASN A 366 29.20 -15.87 -17.17
CA ASN A 366 28.18 -15.89 -18.20
C ASN A 366 27.30 -14.63 -18.22
N PHE A 367 27.63 -13.62 -17.43
CA PHE A 367 26.79 -12.43 -17.19
C PHE A 367 26.37 -11.68 -18.47
N THR A 368 27.27 -11.60 -19.46
CA THR A 368 27.06 -10.87 -20.71
C THR A 368 25.91 -11.44 -21.57
N HIS A 369 25.49 -12.67 -21.32
CA HIS A 369 24.40 -13.34 -22.01
C HIS A 369 23.00 -13.01 -21.42
N PHE A 370 22.93 -12.46 -20.18
CA PHE A 370 21.67 -12.20 -19.50
C PHE A 370 21.23 -10.73 -19.65
N LYS A 371 20.85 -10.33 -20.86
CA LYS A 371 20.46 -8.94 -21.20
C LYS A 371 19.12 -8.54 -20.65
N SER A 372 18.21 -9.49 -20.49
CA SER A 372 16.87 -9.31 -19.94
C SER A 372 16.74 -9.83 -18.50
N PHE A 373 17.87 -9.91 -17.80
CA PHE A 373 17.95 -10.21 -16.35
C PHE A 373 17.03 -11.33 -15.86
N GLY A 374 16.01 -11.00 -15.04
CA GLY A 374 15.11 -11.99 -14.44
C GLY A 374 14.35 -12.84 -15.47
N ARG A 375 14.02 -12.28 -16.66
CA ARG A 375 13.37 -13.04 -17.75
C ARG A 375 14.31 -14.11 -18.32
N ASP A 376 15.59 -13.76 -18.47
CA ASP A 376 16.60 -14.69 -18.95
C ASP A 376 16.85 -15.80 -17.93
N ILE A 377 16.84 -15.47 -16.64
CA ILE A 377 16.95 -16.47 -15.57
C ILE A 377 15.74 -17.42 -15.54
N GLU A 378 14.53 -16.94 -15.82
CA GLU A 378 13.35 -17.81 -15.99
C GLU A 378 13.52 -18.78 -17.15
N THR A 379 13.99 -18.27 -18.28
CA THR A 379 14.27 -19.09 -19.47
C THR A 379 15.37 -20.10 -19.19
N LEU A 380 16.47 -19.69 -18.56
CA LEU A 380 17.55 -20.56 -18.13
C LEU A 380 17.04 -21.69 -17.23
N LEU A 381 16.24 -21.36 -16.20
CA LEU A 381 15.67 -22.38 -15.31
C LEU A 381 14.77 -23.35 -16.06
N ALA A 382 13.96 -22.88 -17.01
CA ALA A 382 13.12 -23.74 -17.84
C ALA A 382 13.97 -24.72 -18.65
N LYS A 383 15.06 -24.26 -19.29
CA LYS A 383 16.00 -25.12 -20.03
C LYS A 383 16.77 -26.09 -19.12
N THR A 384 17.18 -25.62 -17.93
CA THR A 384 17.83 -26.45 -16.92
C THR A 384 16.92 -27.59 -16.47
N LYS A 385 15.63 -27.35 -16.29
CA LYS A 385 14.65 -28.42 -15.98
C LYS A 385 14.52 -29.46 -17.09
N ILE A 386 14.58 -29.01 -18.37
CA ILE A 386 14.56 -29.93 -19.52
C ILE A 386 15.82 -30.79 -19.54
N ALA A 387 16.99 -30.19 -19.33
CA ALA A 387 18.27 -30.91 -19.24
C ALA A 387 18.26 -31.93 -18.10
N HIS A 388 17.76 -31.51 -16.92
CA HIS A 388 17.56 -32.38 -15.75
C HIS A 388 16.65 -33.57 -16.09
N GLY A 389 15.48 -33.32 -16.71
CA GLY A 389 14.58 -34.40 -17.11
C GLY A 389 15.24 -35.46 -18.02
N ARG A 390 16.08 -35.00 -18.95
CA ARG A 390 16.88 -35.94 -19.82
C ARG A 390 17.91 -36.74 -19.01
N ARG A 391 18.57 -36.12 -18.04
CA ARG A 391 19.59 -36.78 -17.19
C ARG A 391 19.01 -37.86 -16.31
N ILE A 392 17.82 -37.63 -15.73
CA ILE A 392 17.19 -38.57 -14.79
C ILE A 392 16.30 -39.62 -15.43
N PHE A 393 16.01 -39.48 -16.76
CA PHE A 393 15.11 -40.40 -17.44
C PHE A 393 15.59 -41.85 -17.33
N GLY A 394 14.72 -42.72 -16.83
CA GLY A 394 15.00 -44.16 -16.64
C GLY A 394 15.89 -44.49 -15.43
N LYS A 395 16.28 -43.52 -14.60
CA LYS A 395 17.07 -43.76 -13.36
C LYS A 395 16.15 -43.90 -12.14
N ILE A 396 16.36 -44.99 -11.39
CA ILE A 396 15.50 -45.36 -10.25
C ILE A 396 15.88 -44.59 -8.97
N ASP A 397 17.16 -44.34 -8.76
CA ASP A 397 17.72 -43.83 -7.49
C ASP A 397 18.03 -42.31 -7.52
N THR A 398 17.38 -41.54 -8.38
CA THR A 398 17.64 -40.12 -8.50
C THR A 398 16.53 -39.28 -7.87
N ILE A 399 16.92 -38.22 -7.16
CA ILE A 399 15.97 -37.23 -6.62
C ILE A 399 15.37 -36.46 -7.81
N LYS A 400 14.04 -36.59 -7.98
CA LYS A 400 13.33 -36.05 -9.15
C LYS A 400 13.32 -34.53 -9.29
N LYS A 401 13.65 -33.78 -8.25
CA LYS A 401 13.60 -32.31 -8.21
C LYS A 401 14.92 -31.70 -7.73
N GLU A 402 16.05 -32.34 -8.04
CA GLU A 402 17.37 -31.87 -7.60
C GLU A 402 18.25 -31.54 -8.79
N ILE A 403 18.52 -30.23 -8.97
CA ILE A 403 19.34 -29.68 -10.05
C ILE A 403 20.82 -29.75 -9.67
N ASN A 404 21.67 -30.16 -10.58
CA ASN A 404 23.12 -30.09 -10.46
C ASN A 404 23.75 -29.18 -11.52
N ILE A 405 25.08 -28.98 -11.42
CA ILE A 405 25.83 -28.11 -12.35
C ILE A 405 25.74 -28.57 -13.78
N SER A 406 25.75 -29.89 -14.04
CA SER A 406 25.63 -30.43 -15.40
C SER A 406 24.28 -30.13 -16.04
N ASP A 407 23.21 -30.07 -15.25
CA ASP A 407 21.88 -29.68 -15.73
C ASP A 407 21.87 -28.18 -16.11
N LEU A 408 22.53 -27.35 -15.30
CA LEU A 408 22.66 -25.92 -15.54
C LEU A 408 23.48 -25.64 -16.80
N ASP A 409 24.64 -26.28 -16.97
CA ASP A 409 25.50 -26.10 -18.14
C ASP A 409 24.78 -26.49 -19.44
N LYS A 410 24.14 -27.67 -19.45
CA LYS A 410 23.34 -28.11 -20.60
C LYS A 410 22.12 -27.23 -20.85
N GLY A 411 21.49 -26.77 -19.78
CA GLY A 411 20.40 -25.80 -19.85
C GLY A 411 20.85 -24.48 -20.46
N PHE A 412 22.05 -24.02 -20.13
CA PHE A 412 22.65 -22.82 -20.66
C PHE A 412 23.03 -22.98 -22.17
N GLU A 413 23.58 -24.12 -22.58
CA GLU A 413 23.79 -24.42 -23.99
C GLU A 413 22.50 -24.33 -24.81
N MET A 414 21.39 -24.89 -24.27
CA MET A 414 20.08 -24.81 -24.91
C MET A 414 19.53 -23.39 -24.93
N TYR A 415 19.87 -22.55 -23.92
CA TYR A 415 19.50 -21.14 -23.87
C TYR A 415 20.21 -20.36 -24.99
N LEU A 416 21.51 -20.54 -25.15
CA LEU A 416 22.31 -19.87 -26.18
C LEU A 416 21.85 -20.23 -27.60
N GLN A 417 21.56 -21.51 -27.86
CA GLN A 417 21.03 -21.96 -29.19
C GLN A 417 19.72 -21.23 -29.55
N ASN A 418 18.86 -20.95 -28.60
CA ASN A 418 17.64 -20.19 -28.86
C ASN A 418 17.91 -18.68 -29.11
N GLU A 419 18.92 -18.10 -28.50
CA GLU A 419 19.32 -16.72 -28.79
C GLU A 419 19.87 -16.56 -30.19
N ASP A 420 20.68 -17.49 -30.65
CA ASP A 420 21.29 -17.46 -32.01
C ASP A 420 20.24 -17.69 -33.09
N SER A 421 19.30 -18.61 -32.89
CA SER A 421 18.18 -18.80 -33.84
C SER A 421 17.30 -17.57 -33.95
N SER A 422 16.99 -16.90 -32.83
CA SER A 422 16.19 -15.67 -32.85
C SER A 422 16.90 -14.47 -33.49
N LYS A 423 18.22 -14.37 -33.36
CA LYS A 423 19.02 -13.34 -34.04
C LYS A 423 19.05 -13.58 -35.54
N THR A 424 19.26 -14.81 -35.96
CA THR A 424 19.28 -15.20 -37.37
C THR A 424 17.94 -14.96 -38.07
N GLU A 425 16.82 -15.27 -37.39
CA GLU A 425 15.49 -14.95 -37.91
C GLU A 425 15.25 -13.44 -37.98
N SER A 426 15.62 -12.65 -36.94
CA SER A 426 15.45 -11.22 -36.95
C SER A 426 16.30 -10.52 -38.02
N GLU A 427 17.51 -10.98 -38.27
CA GLU A 427 18.39 -10.50 -39.36
C GLU A 427 17.85 -10.90 -40.72
N TYR A 428 17.30 -12.12 -40.86
CA TYR A 428 16.63 -12.57 -42.07
C TYR A 428 15.40 -11.72 -42.39
N PHE A 429 14.55 -11.45 -41.38
CA PHE A 429 13.39 -10.57 -41.53
C PHE A 429 13.80 -9.13 -41.89
N LYS A 430 14.81 -8.56 -41.24
CA LYS A 430 15.31 -7.21 -41.55
C LYS A 430 15.85 -7.12 -43.00
N LYS A 431 16.60 -8.13 -43.46
CA LYS A 431 17.08 -8.19 -44.84
C LYS A 431 15.94 -8.32 -45.86
N HIS A 432 14.90 -9.09 -45.56
CA HIS A 432 13.77 -9.27 -46.48
C HIS A 432 12.82 -8.09 -46.51
N LEU A 433 12.57 -7.41 -45.37
CA LEU A 433 11.82 -6.15 -45.32
C LEU A 433 12.51 -5.04 -46.11
N HIS A 434 13.84 -4.96 -46.08
CA HIS A 434 14.58 -3.97 -46.87
C HIS A 434 14.46 -4.24 -48.38
N ASN A 435 14.36 -5.49 -48.78
CA ASN A 435 14.22 -5.87 -50.21
C ASN A 435 12.77 -5.74 -50.73
N THR A 436 11.75 -5.74 -49.85
CA THR A 436 10.33 -5.59 -50.27
C THR A 436 9.84 -4.17 -50.23
N MET A 437 10.59 -3.22 -49.68
CA MET A 437 10.24 -1.78 -49.68
C MET A 437 10.74 -1.04 -50.95
N TYR A 438 11.42 -1.72 -51.88
CA TYR A 438 11.92 -1.14 -53.14
C TYR A 438 11.37 -1.83 -54.41
N CYS A 439 10.22 -2.48 -54.30
CA CYS A 439 9.47 -2.96 -55.46
C CYS A 439 8.13 -2.28 -55.56
#